data_7657d936f6b7b28c934211eedcdb8f66
#
_entry.id   7657d936f6b7b28c934211eedcdb8f66
#
_cell.length_a   1.000
_cell.length_b   1.000
_cell.length_c   1.000
_cell.angle_alpha   90.00
_cell.angle_beta   90.00
_cell.angle_gamma   90.00
#
_symmetry.space_group_name_H-M   'P 1'
#
loop_
_entity.id
_entity.type
_entity.pdbx_description
1 polymer ?
#
loop_
_entity_poly.entity_id
_entity_poly.type
_entity_poly.pdbx_seq_one_letter_code
_entity_poly.pdbx_strand_id
1 'polypeptide(L)'
;PVRRHTRDAWQPTQAAFYQACLDADFPHDPDMNHPESTGVGPFPMNNPDGVRVSTALAYLRSARHRLNLTVKANILAMRLVFQGTRATGVVVESAGEQFTVEGDQIILSAGAIASPQLLMLSGVGPAAHLRGLGLPVTHDLPGVGQNFRDHALVPILFHIDEHFIDDAQGPRLQIGLRYTVP
;
A
#
# COMPACT_ATOMS: atom_id res chain seq x y z
N PRO A 1 6.10 -12.41 -6.58
CA PRO A 1 5.86 -12.74 -7.99
C PRO A 1 4.60 -12.03 -8.46
N VAL A 2 4.75 -11.25 -9.52
CA VAL A 2 3.63 -10.58 -10.18
C VAL A 2 3.24 -11.43 -11.38
N ARG A 3 1.94 -11.68 -11.53
CA ARG A 3 1.36 -12.44 -12.65
C ARG A 3 0.19 -11.67 -13.23
N ARG A 4 -0.22 -12.04 -14.43
CA ARG A 4 -1.45 -11.59 -15.09
C ARG A 4 -2.32 -12.81 -15.35
N HIS A 5 -3.62 -12.63 -15.28
CA HIS A 5 -4.54 -13.67 -15.73
C HIS A 5 -4.42 -13.81 -17.25
N THR A 6 -4.31 -15.03 -17.72
CA THR A 6 -4.33 -15.36 -19.15
C THR A 6 -5.75 -15.17 -19.71
N ARG A 7 -5.86 -14.96 -21.00
CA ARG A 7 -7.15 -14.61 -21.64
C ARG A 7 -8.23 -15.69 -21.45
N ASP A 8 -7.84 -16.94 -21.41
CA ASP A 8 -8.71 -18.09 -21.14
C ASP A 8 -9.26 -18.15 -19.72
N ALA A 9 -8.63 -17.43 -18.78
CA ALA A 9 -9.08 -17.33 -17.40
C ALA A 9 -9.88 -16.06 -17.10
N TRP A 10 -10.16 -15.23 -18.12
CA TRP A 10 -10.93 -14.00 -17.90
C TRP A 10 -12.41 -14.30 -17.72
N GLN A 11 -13.02 -13.58 -16.80
CA GLN A 11 -14.47 -13.61 -16.63
C GLN A 11 -15.16 -12.96 -17.84
N PRO A 12 -16.39 -13.40 -18.18
CA PRO A 12 -17.12 -12.88 -19.33
C PRO A 12 -17.21 -11.35 -19.38
N THR A 13 -17.52 -10.69 -18.25
CA THR A 13 -17.61 -9.22 -18.20
C THR A 13 -16.26 -8.56 -18.41
N GLN A 14 -15.17 -9.15 -17.95
CA GLN A 14 -13.81 -8.63 -18.15
C GLN A 14 -13.37 -8.76 -19.61
N ALA A 15 -13.71 -9.86 -20.26
CA ALA A 15 -13.45 -10.06 -21.68
C ALA A 15 -14.25 -9.10 -22.54
N ALA A 16 -15.53 -8.88 -22.20
CA ALA A 16 -16.41 -7.92 -22.89
C ALA A 16 -15.89 -6.47 -22.73
N PHE A 17 -15.48 -6.08 -21.51
CA PHE A 17 -14.89 -4.76 -21.28
C PHE A 17 -13.61 -4.56 -22.09
N TYR A 18 -12.73 -5.56 -22.12
CA TYR A 18 -11.52 -5.50 -22.93
C TYR A 18 -11.82 -5.29 -24.41
N GLN A 19 -12.77 -6.06 -24.97
CA GLN A 19 -13.15 -5.93 -26.37
C GLN A 19 -13.78 -4.57 -26.66
N ALA A 20 -14.69 -4.09 -25.81
CA ALA A 20 -15.32 -2.78 -25.96
C ALA A 20 -14.29 -1.63 -25.97
N CYS A 21 -13.22 -1.74 -25.18
CA CYS A 21 -12.13 -0.75 -25.21
C CYS A 21 -11.36 -0.79 -26.53
N LEU A 22 -11.08 -1.99 -27.08
CA LEU A 22 -10.44 -2.11 -28.40
C LEU A 22 -11.33 -1.55 -29.52
N ASP A 23 -12.64 -1.81 -29.46
CA ASP A 23 -13.62 -1.32 -30.43
C ASP A 23 -13.78 0.22 -30.34
N ALA A 24 -13.41 0.81 -29.20
CA ALA A 24 -13.35 2.26 -28.98
C ALA A 24 -11.96 2.86 -29.25
N ASP A 25 -11.12 2.17 -30.02
CA ASP A 25 -9.79 2.57 -30.46
C ASP A 25 -8.75 2.77 -29.34
N PHE A 26 -8.98 2.24 -28.13
CA PHE A 26 -7.92 2.18 -27.12
C PHE A 26 -6.91 1.09 -27.50
N PRO A 27 -5.60 1.36 -27.44
CA PRO A 27 -4.59 0.37 -27.77
C PRO A 27 -4.55 -0.77 -26.73
N HIS A 28 -4.09 -1.95 -27.19
CA HIS A 28 -3.74 -3.03 -26.26
C HIS A 28 -2.50 -2.66 -25.47
N ASP A 29 -2.58 -2.80 -24.13
CA ASP A 29 -1.46 -2.63 -23.21
C ASP A 29 -1.01 -4.01 -22.66
N PRO A 30 0.16 -4.50 -23.08
CA PRO A 30 0.65 -5.80 -22.65
C PRO A 30 1.20 -5.77 -21.21
N ASP A 31 1.59 -4.61 -20.70
CA ASP A 31 2.20 -4.45 -19.38
C ASP A 31 1.86 -3.13 -18.69
N MET A 32 0.80 -3.12 -17.92
CA MET A 32 0.38 -1.95 -17.13
C MET A 32 1.40 -1.50 -16.06
N ASN A 33 2.48 -2.26 -15.82
CA ASN A 33 3.61 -1.83 -14.99
C ASN A 33 4.67 -1.04 -15.76
N HIS A 34 4.58 -0.99 -17.09
CA HIS A 34 5.51 -0.18 -17.87
C HIS A 34 5.31 1.32 -17.56
N PRO A 35 6.38 2.13 -17.42
CA PRO A 35 6.24 3.56 -17.12
C PRO A 35 5.38 4.34 -18.11
N GLU A 36 5.41 3.97 -19.38
CA GLU A 36 4.65 4.58 -20.48
C GLU A 36 3.37 3.81 -20.82
N SER A 37 2.88 2.98 -19.88
CA SER A 37 1.68 2.18 -20.07
C SER A 37 0.48 3.07 -20.40
N THR A 38 -0.21 2.72 -21.48
CA THR A 38 -1.49 3.32 -21.89
C THR A 38 -2.29 2.31 -22.70
N GLY A 39 -3.61 2.30 -22.54
CA GLY A 39 -4.50 1.36 -23.20
C GLY A 39 -5.17 0.37 -22.26
N VAL A 40 -5.77 -0.66 -22.85
CA VAL A 40 -6.50 -1.72 -22.15
C VAL A 40 -5.66 -2.99 -22.06
N GLY A 41 -5.59 -3.56 -20.88
CA GLY A 41 -4.78 -4.77 -20.66
C GLY A 41 -5.03 -5.46 -19.34
N PRO A 42 -4.39 -6.63 -19.12
CA PRO A 42 -4.54 -7.37 -17.89
C PRO A 42 -3.79 -6.70 -16.73
N PHE A 43 -4.48 -6.57 -15.60
CA PHE A 43 -3.85 -6.07 -14.37
C PHE A 43 -2.75 -7.00 -13.89
N PRO A 44 -1.58 -6.44 -13.52
CA PRO A 44 -0.54 -7.19 -12.82
C PRO A 44 -0.97 -7.44 -11.37
N MET A 45 -1.09 -8.72 -10.98
CA MET A 45 -1.56 -9.15 -9.68
C MET A 45 -0.51 -9.98 -8.95
N ASN A 46 -0.48 -9.90 -7.63
CA ASN A 46 0.38 -10.72 -6.78
C ASN A 46 -0.40 -11.87 -6.10
N ASN A 47 -1.28 -12.51 -6.84
CA ASN A 47 -2.16 -13.58 -6.39
C ASN A 47 -2.03 -14.87 -7.23
N PRO A 48 -0.83 -15.44 -7.39
CA PRO A 48 -0.69 -16.71 -8.09
C PRO A 48 -1.58 -17.78 -7.44
N ASP A 49 -2.28 -18.54 -8.29
CA ASP A 49 -3.16 -19.64 -7.88
C ASP A 49 -4.22 -19.23 -6.85
N GLY A 50 -4.72 -17.99 -6.96
CA GLY A 50 -5.72 -17.40 -6.04
C GLY A 50 -5.18 -17.00 -4.66
N VAL A 51 -3.91 -17.22 -4.38
CA VAL A 51 -3.29 -16.87 -3.10
C VAL A 51 -2.62 -15.50 -3.18
N ARG A 52 -3.10 -14.55 -2.38
CA ARG A 52 -2.45 -13.24 -2.26
C ARG A 52 -1.08 -13.37 -1.63
N VAL A 53 -0.04 -13.10 -2.40
CA VAL A 53 1.35 -13.09 -1.92
C VAL A 53 1.64 -11.74 -1.27
N SER A 54 1.47 -11.67 0.05
CA SER A 54 1.83 -10.49 0.84
C SER A 54 3.36 -10.34 0.94
N THR A 55 3.83 -9.17 1.39
CA THR A 55 5.26 -8.94 1.68
C THR A 55 5.81 -9.92 2.70
N ALA A 56 4.99 -10.36 3.66
CA ALA A 56 5.35 -11.40 4.62
C ALA A 56 5.65 -12.75 3.94
N LEU A 57 4.84 -13.14 2.95
CA LEU A 57 5.06 -14.36 2.18
C LEU A 57 6.22 -14.21 1.20
N ALA A 58 6.30 -13.05 0.51
CA ALA A 58 7.31 -12.81 -0.53
C ALA A 58 8.73 -12.65 0.03
N TYR A 59 8.88 -12.01 1.19
CA TYR A 59 10.18 -11.59 1.71
C TYR A 59 10.48 -12.19 3.09
N LEU A 60 9.60 -12.04 4.08
CA LEU A 60 9.91 -12.48 5.44
C LEU A 60 10.00 -13.98 5.56
N ARG A 61 9.13 -14.74 4.89
CA ARG A 61 9.13 -16.20 4.96
C ARG A 61 10.48 -16.79 4.58
N SER A 62 11.09 -16.30 3.51
CA SER A 62 12.40 -16.77 3.03
C SER A 62 13.59 -16.22 3.85
N ALA A 63 13.39 -15.15 4.61
CA ALA A 63 14.44 -14.49 5.40
C ALA A 63 14.43 -14.86 6.89
N ARG A 64 13.39 -15.52 7.40
CA ARG A 64 13.21 -15.79 8.84
C ARG A 64 14.32 -16.60 9.49
N HIS A 65 15.08 -17.37 8.71
CA HIS A 65 16.20 -18.16 9.20
C HIS A 65 17.49 -17.35 9.40
N ARG A 66 17.52 -16.08 8.98
CA ARG A 66 18.70 -15.23 9.08
C ARG A 66 18.94 -14.84 10.54
N LEU A 67 20.15 -15.07 11.05
CA LEU A 67 20.53 -14.74 12.42
C LEU A 67 20.56 -13.22 12.69
N ASN A 68 20.72 -12.42 11.65
CA ASN A 68 20.72 -10.95 11.73
C ASN A 68 19.33 -10.33 11.51
N LEU A 69 18.25 -11.12 11.52
CA LEU A 69 16.89 -10.64 11.41
C LEU A 69 16.07 -11.02 12.62
N THR A 70 15.59 -10.01 13.35
CA THR A 70 14.63 -10.18 14.43
C THR A 70 13.28 -9.58 14.03
N VAL A 71 12.22 -10.38 14.08
CA VAL A 71 10.85 -9.92 13.82
C VAL A 71 10.05 -10.08 15.12
N LYS A 72 9.62 -8.97 15.67
CA LYS A 72 8.81 -8.90 16.89
C LYS A 72 7.38 -8.50 16.54
N ALA A 73 6.42 -9.39 16.76
CA ALA A 73 4.99 -9.10 16.67
C ALA A 73 4.44 -8.62 18.02
N ASN A 74 3.22 -8.10 18.01
CA ASN A 74 2.51 -7.61 19.22
C ASN A 74 3.29 -6.52 19.97
N ILE A 75 3.96 -5.66 19.21
CA ILE A 75 4.70 -4.50 19.73
C ILE A 75 4.08 -3.24 19.15
N LEU A 76 3.71 -2.32 20.03
CA LEU A 76 3.24 -0.98 19.68
C LEU A 76 4.39 0.01 19.76
N ALA A 77 4.70 0.68 18.65
CA ALA A 77 5.64 1.79 18.66
C ALA A 77 4.94 3.04 19.22
N MET A 78 5.47 3.58 20.32
CA MET A 78 4.87 4.70 21.04
C MET A 78 5.45 6.05 20.60
N ARG A 79 6.76 6.15 20.47
CA ARG A 79 7.48 7.35 20.04
C ARG A 79 8.92 7.04 19.70
N LEU A 80 9.55 7.91 18.93
CA LEU A 80 10.98 7.89 18.66
C LEU A 80 11.76 8.51 19.83
N VAL A 81 13.01 8.09 19.97
CA VAL A 81 13.98 8.67 20.88
C VAL A 81 15.01 9.45 20.07
N PHE A 82 15.30 10.69 20.50
CA PHE A 82 16.26 11.56 19.84
C PHE A 82 17.39 11.94 20.78
N GLN A 83 18.60 12.05 20.24
CA GLN A 83 19.73 12.78 20.81
C GLN A 83 20.05 13.97 19.90
N GLY A 84 19.66 15.16 20.30
CA GLY A 84 19.64 16.32 19.42
C GLY A 84 18.71 16.10 18.23
N THR A 85 19.27 16.10 17.02
CA THR A 85 18.51 15.85 15.77
C THR A 85 18.60 14.41 15.26
N ARG A 86 19.36 13.55 15.94
CA ARG A 86 19.54 12.14 15.56
C ARG A 86 18.51 11.25 16.24
N ALA A 87 17.76 10.46 15.49
CA ALA A 87 16.96 9.38 16.03
C ALA A 87 17.88 8.21 16.47
N THR A 88 17.73 7.75 17.70
CA THR A 88 18.60 6.72 18.32
C THR A 88 17.84 5.49 18.77
N GLY A 89 16.50 5.54 18.75
CA GLY A 89 15.69 4.40 19.18
C GLY A 89 14.21 4.66 19.04
N VAL A 90 13.45 3.67 19.47
CA VAL A 90 11.99 3.70 19.51
C VAL A 90 11.54 3.20 20.89
N VAL A 91 10.70 3.96 21.58
CA VAL A 91 9.96 3.45 22.75
C VAL A 91 8.83 2.61 22.24
N VAL A 92 8.76 1.41 22.74
CA VAL A 92 7.74 0.42 22.35
C VAL A 92 7.03 -0.13 23.56
N GLU A 93 5.82 -0.65 23.35
CA GLU A 93 5.03 -1.33 24.39
C GLU A 93 4.67 -2.73 23.94
N SER A 94 4.79 -3.70 24.84
CA SER A 94 4.35 -5.07 24.65
C SER A 94 3.81 -5.63 25.96
N ALA A 95 2.62 -6.19 25.94
CA ALA A 95 1.96 -6.76 27.14
C ALA A 95 1.87 -5.80 28.35
N GLY A 96 1.76 -4.50 28.10
CA GLY A 96 1.70 -3.46 29.14
C GLY A 96 3.05 -2.99 29.66
N GLU A 97 4.15 -3.54 29.18
CA GLU A 97 5.50 -3.11 29.54
C GLU A 97 6.10 -2.24 28.44
N GLN A 98 6.70 -1.12 28.83
CA GLN A 98 7.39 -0.22 27.91
C GLN A 98 8.90 -0.39 28.00
N PHE A 99 9.56 -0.43 26.84
CA PHE A 99 11.02 -0.48 26.75
C PHE A 99 11.51 0.24 25.49
N THR A 100 12.79 0.54 25.44
CA THR A 100 13.39 1.20 24.27
C THR A 100 14.16 0.16 23.43
N VAL A 101 13.92 0.19 22.12
CA VAL A 101 14.75 -0.51 21.14
C VAL A 101 15.67 0.51 20.51
N GLU A 102 16.97 0.35 20.68
CA GLU A 102 17.98 1.23 20.10
C GLU A 102 18.40 0.78 18.71
N GLY A 103 18.82 1.72 17.88
CA GLY A 103 19.30 1.45 16.52
C GLY A 103 20.05 2.65 15.94
N ASP A 104 21.03 2.36 15.10
CA ASP A 104 21.81 3.38 14.39
C ASP A 104 21.00 4.05 13.27
N GLN A 105 20.03 3.34 12.73
CA GLN A 105 19.13 3.82 11.69
C GLN A 105 17.70 3.38 11.99
N ILE A 106 16.77 4.32 12.00
CA ILE A 106 15.35 4.07 12.24
C ILE A 106 14.58 4.30 10.94
N ILE A 107 13.84 3.28 10.52
CA ILE A 107 13.00 3.33 9.31
C ILE A 107 11.53 3.27 9.72
N LEU A 108 10.76 4.30 9.37
CA LEU A 108 9.32 4.34 9.60
C LEU A 108 8.57 3.84 8.37
N SER A 109 7.82 2.76 8.54
CA SER A 109 6.98 2.15 7.50
C SER A 109 5.60 1.79 8.04
N ALA A 110 5.05 2.65 8.91
CA ALA A 110 3.76 2.41 9.58
C ALA A 110 2.54 2.84 8.73
N GLY A 111 2.77 3.23 7.49
CA GLY A 111 1.73 3.67 6.56
C GLY A 111 1.47 5.18 6.61
N ALA A 112 0.59 5.64 5.73
CA ALA A 112 0.35 7.07 5.50
C ALA A 112 -0.27 7.81 6.69
N ILE A 113 -0.94 7.11 7.59
CA ILE A 113 -1.56 7.67 8.80
C ILE A 113 -0.63 7.53 10.01
N ALA A 114 -0.13 6.32 10.27
CA ALA A 114 0.59 6.06 11.51
C ALA A 114 2.04 6.56 11.50
N SER A 115 2.71 6.65 10.34
CA SER A 115 4.07 7.21 10.28
C SER A 115 4.11 8.70 10.66
N PRO A 116 3.28 9.60 10.10
CA PRO A 116 3.24 10.98 10.56
C PRO A 116 2.72 11.12 11.99
N GLN A 117 1.78 10.29 12.42
CA GLN A 117 1.34 10.26 13.82
C GLN A 117 2.50 9.95 14.77
N LEU A 118 3.30 8.94 14.46
CA LEU A 118 4.45 8.56 15.28
C LEU A 118 5.52 9.67 15.32
N LEU A 119 5.75 10.38 14.21
CA LEU A 119 6.60 11.57 14.18
C LEU A 119 6.06 12.66 15.11
N MET A 120 4.77 12.99 15.02
CA MET A 120 4.15 14.01 15.87
C MET A 120 4.18 13.63 17.36
N LEU A 121 3.88 12.39 17.71
CA LEU A 121 4.03 11.88 19.10
C LEU A 121 5.47 11.95 19.61
N SER A 122 6.43 12.03 18.70
CA SER A 122 7.86 12.16 18.99
C SER A 122 8.34 13.62 19.00
N GLY A 123 7.43 14.58 18.84
CA GLY A 123 7.75 16.00 18.82
C GLY A 123 8.22 16.53 17.46
N VAL A 124 8.07 15.76 16.39
CA VAL A 124 8.44 16.17 15.02
C VAL A 124 7.19 16.44 14.21
N GLY A 125 6.92 17.70 13.89
CA GLY A 125 5.71 18.08 13.17
C GLY A 125 5.43 19.59 13.27
N PRO A 126 4.24 20.06 12.83
CA PRO A 126 3.87 21.47 12.89
C PRO A 126 3.88 21.97 14.34
N ALA A 127 4.79 22.87 14.68
CA ALA A 127 5.03 23.29 16.07
C ALA A 127 3.78 23.86 16.77
N ALA A 128 2.98 24.65 16.06
CA ALA A 128 1.75 25.22 16.62
C ALA A 128 0.74 24.13 16.99
N HIS A 129 0.57 23.13 16.14
CA HIS A 129 -0.30 21.99 16.36
C HIS A 129 0.18 21.13 17.55
N LEU A 130 1.47 20.81 17.61
CA LEU A 130 2.06 20.03 18.70
C LEU A 130 1.88 20.72 20.05
N ARG A 131 2.15 22.04 20.13
CA ARG A 131 1.93 22.84 21.36
C ARG A 131 0.46 22.87 21.76
N GLY A 132 -0.47 23.00 20.79
CA GLY A 132 -1.90 22.95 21.04
C GLY A 132 -2.39 21.63 21.64
N LEU A 133 -1.69 20.55 21.40
CA LEU A 133 -1.94 19.22 21.96
C LEU A 133 -1.15 18.96 23.26
N GLY A 134 -0.34 19.91 23.75
CA GLY A 134 0.51 19.72 24.91
C GLY A 134 1.74 18.83 24.66
N LEU A 135 2.08 18.59 23.39
CA LEU A 135 3.23 17.77 23.02
C LEU A 135 4.51 18.63 22.93
N PRO A 136 5.68 18.07 23.32
CA PRO A 136 6.94 18.77 23.15
C PRO A 136 7.26 18.96 21.67
N VAL A 137 7.97 20.03 21.32
CA VAL A 137 8.47 20.28 19.98
C VAL A 137 9.96 20.00 19.93
N THR A 138 10.32 18.87 19.33
CA THR A 138 11.71 18.49 19.07
C THR A 138 12.21 19.13 17.78
N HIS A 139 11.35 19.13 16.73
CA HIS A 139 11.66 19.73 15.45
C HIS A 139 10.39 20.24 14.79
N ASP A 140 10.40 21.53 14.40
CA ASP A 140 9.28 22.11 13.64
C ASP A 140 9.37 21.67 12.18
N LEU A 141 8.45 20.80 11.77
CA LEU A 141 8.38 20.26 10.42
C LEU A 141 6.94 20.36 9.89
N PRO A 142 6.56 21.51 9.30
CA PRO A 142 5.17 21.79 8.92
C PRO A 142 4.54 20.80 7.95
N GLY A 143 5.35 20.08 7.14
CA GLY A 143 4.86 19.11 6.17
C GLY A 143 4.38 17.78 6.76
N VAL A 144 4.70 17.48 8.02
CA VAL A 144 4.30 16.22 8.66
C VAL A 144 2.79 16.19 8.85
N GLY A 145 2.14 15.14 8.34
CA GLY A 145 0.70 14.96 8.41
C GLY A 145 -0.11 15.81 7.42
N GLN A 146 0.57 16.53 6.52
CA GLN A 146 -0.07 17.32 5.49
C GLN A 146 -0.17 16.56 4.16
N ASN A 147 -1.02 17.07 3.25
CA ASN A 147 -1.18 16.53 1.89
C ASN A 147 -1.56 15.05 1.83
N PHE A 148 -2.29 14.55 2.82
CA PHE A 148 -2.87 13.21 2.73
C PHE A 148 -3.81 13.15 1.53
N ARG A 149 -3.58 12.18 0.64
CA ARG A 149 -4.39 11.94 -0.55
C ARG A 149 -4.65 10.46 -0.69
N ASP A 150 -5.85 10.13 -1.10
CA ASP A 150 -6.22 8.77 -1.48
C ASP A 150 -6.73 8.76 -2.92
N HIS A 151 -6.85 7.57 -3.50
CA HIS A 151 -7.39 7.39 -4.84
C HIS A 151 -8.85 7.83 -4.88
N ALA A 152 -9.20 8.69 -5.83
CA ALA A 152 -10.60 8.95 -6.14
C ALA A 152 -11.19 7.67 -6.76
N LEU A 153 -12.25 7.14 -6.15
CA LEU A 153 -12.98 5.98 -6.65
C LEU A 153 -14.42 6.36 -6.94
N VAL A 154 -14.82 6.22 -8.20
CA VAL A 154 -16.20 6.40 -8.64
C VAL A 154 -16.71 5.07 -9.18
N PRO A 155 -17.54 4.32 -8.44
CA PRO A 155 -18.15 3.09 -8.94
C PRO A 155 -19.22 3.42 -9.97
N ILE A 156 -19.19 2.71 -11.09
CA ILE A 156 -20.28 2.71 -12.08
C ILE A 156 -20.90 1.31 -12.03
N LEU A 157 -22.19 1.25 -11.72
CA LEU A 157 -22.92 -0.01 -11.59
C LEU A 157 -23.75 -0.27 -12.84
N PHE A 158 -23.69 -1.49 -13.35
CA PHE A 158 -24.46 -1.95 -14.48
C PHE A 158 -25.33 -3.14 -14.08
N HIS A 159 -26.52 -3.22 -14.65
CA HIS A 159 -27.28 -4.47 -14.70
C HIS A 159 -26.74 -5.33 -15.85
N ILE A 160 -26.43 -6.56 -15.56
CA ILE A 160 -25.89 -7.51 -16.53
C ILE A 160 -26.93 -8.59 -16.76
N ASP A 161 -27.13 -8.99 -18.03
CA ASP A 161 -27.98 -10.10 -18.41
C ASP A 161 -27.47 -11.40 -17.75
N GLU A 162 -28.39 -12.26 -17.30
CA GLU A 162 -28.09 -13.51 -16.60
C GLU A 162 -27.16 -14.45 -17.38
N HIS A 163 -27.14 -14.34 -18.71
CA HIS A 163 -26.26 -15.12 -19.59
C HIS A 163 -24.78 -14.69 -19.53
N PHE A 164 -24.49 -13.52 -18.96
CA PHE A 164 -23.13 -12.96 -18.86
C PHE A 164 -22.63 -12.82 -17.42
N ILE A 165 -23.27 -13.52 -16.48
CA ILE A 165 -22.88 -13.46 -15.07
C ILE A 165 -21.49 -14.10 -14.90
N ASP A 166 -20.61 -13.35 -14.26
CA ASP A 166 -19.31 -13.84 -13.86
C ASP A 166 -19.43 -14.90 -12.75
N ASP A 167 -18.47 -15.82 -12.71
CA ASP A 167 -18.34 -16.74 -11.57
C ASP A 167 -18.10 -15.93 -10.28
N ALA A 168 -18.98 -16.09 -9.31
CA ALA A 168 -18.92 -15.41 -8.01
C ALA A 168 -17.62 -15.72 -7.24
N GLN A 169 -16.98 -16.84 -7.49
CA GLN A 169 -15.71 -17.26 -6.91
C GLN A 169 -14.50 -16.86 -7.78
N GLY A 170 -14.76 -16.39 -8.99
CA GLY A 170 -13.72 -15.97 -9.93
C GLY A 170 -13.03 -14.65 -9.55
N PRO A 171 -11.88 -14.36 -10.15
CA PRO A 171 -11.16 -13.11 -9.93
C PRO A 171 -11.99 -11.92 -10.43
N ARG A 172 -12.24 -10.95 -9.56
CA ARG A 172 -13.09 -9.78 -9.87
C ARG A 172 -12.38 -8.67 -10.63
N LEU A 173 -11.07 -8.57 -10.52
CA LEU A 173 -10.27 -7.52 -11.13
C LEU A 173 -9.21 -8.15 -12.02
N GLN A 174 -9.45 -8.17 -13.31
CA GLN A 174 -8.55 -8.80 -14.27
C GLN A 174 -8.05 -7.85 -15.33
N ILE A 175 -8.89 -6.90 -15.76
CA ILE A 175 -8.65 -5.98 -16.87
C ILE A 175 -8.76 -4.55 -16.36
N GLY A 176 -7.92 -3.69 -16.90
CA GLY A 176 -7.98 -2.25 -16.68
C GLY A 176 -7.76 -1.47 -17.96
N LEU A 177 -8.24 -0.25 -17.94
CA LEU A 177 -7.95 0.76 -18.95
C LEU A 177 -7.19 1.91 -18.29
N ARG A 178 -6.05 2.25 -18.85
CA ARG A 178 -5.25 3.42 -18.46
C ARG A 178 -5.13 4.36 -19.64
N TYR A 179 -5.53 5.60 -19.46
CA TYR A 179 -5.42 6.61 -20.51
C TYR A 179 -5.24 8.00 -19.90
N THR A 180 -4.70 8.90 -20.69
CA THR A 180 -4.58 10.32 -20.32
C THR A 180 -5.71 11.07 -21.03
N VAL A 181 -6.45 11.85 -20.27
CA VAL A 181 -7.44 12.77 -20.84
C VAL A 181 -6.66 13.95 -21.43
N PRO A 182 -6.97 14.37 -22.69
CA PRO A 182 -6.33 15.52 -23.32
C PRO A 182 -6.53 16.83 -22.55
#